data_2d321450b4703f146703d0f861d947a7
#
_entry.id   2d321450b4703f146703d0f861d947a7
#
_cell.length_a   1.000
_cell.length_b   1.000
_cell.length_c   1.000
_cell.angle_alpha   90.00
_cell.angle_beta   90.00
_cell.angle_gamma   90.00
#
_symmetry.space_group_name_H-M   'P 1'
#
loop_
_entity.id
_entity.type
_entity.pdbx_description
1 polymer ?
#
loop_
_entity_poly.entity_id
_entity_poly.type
_entity_poly.pdbx_seq_one_letter_code
_entity_poly.pdbx_strand_id
1 'polypeptide(L)'
;LGALLVLLAVVALFFGAKAGQLAAVASSGYAKNLRHDIFYKIQDFSFGNIDHFSTPGLVTRLTTDITNVQMAYMFTIRLLARAPIMIVMSLIMTVTISPAIAFMMLITIPVLGGLLIFIAKKAHPHFIKVFDEYDELNNVVQENVNAARVVKAYVREDHEVEKFGKISGIVFRLFTKAEKIVAWNSPTMQFTMYIVVLA
;
A
#
# COMPACT_ATOMS: atom_id res chain seq x y z
N LEU A 1 36.02 12.35 16.97
CA LEU A 1 34.73 11.65 16.94
C LEU A 1 33.69 12.45 16.17
N GLY A 2 33.45 13.75 16.47
CA GLY A 2 32.46 14.60 15.78
C GLY A 2 32.68 14.71 14.27
N ALA A 3 33.90 14.98 13.84
CA ALA A 3 34.25 15.06 12.42
C ALA A 3 34.01 13.74 11.66
N LEU A 4 34.27 12.59 12.30
CA LEU A 4 34.02 11.28 11.72
C LEU A 4 32.51 11.02 11.53
N LEU A 5 31.67 11.39 12.52
CA LEU A 5 30.23 11.27 12.41
C LEU A 5 29.65 12.13 11.30
N VAL A 6 30.14 13.37 11.16
CA VAL A 6 29.74 14.27 10.05
C VAL A 6 30.12 13.67 8.70
N LEU A 7 31.34 13.14 8.58
CA LEU A 7 31.80 12.49 7.34
C LEU A 7 30.94 11.28 6.98
N LEU A 8 30.63 10.43 7.96
CA LEU A 8 29.75 9.26 7.75
C LEU A 8 28.33 9.69 7.34
N ALA A 9 27.81 10.78 7.92
CA ALA A 9 26.50 11.31 7.58
C ALA A 9 26.47 11.83 6.13
N VAL A 10 27.52 12.54 5.68
CA VAL A 10 27.65 13.02 4.29
C VAL A 10 27.75 11.86 3.30
N VAL A 11 28.53 10.82 3.65
CA VAL A 11 28.63 9.60 2.83
C VAL A 11 27.28 8.88 2.73
N ALA A 12 26.56 8.73 3.84
CA ALA A 12 25.24 8.14 3.85
C ALA A 12 24.21 8.95 3.03
N LEU A 13 24.27 10.29 3.11
CA LEU A 13 23.45 11.18 2.30
C LEU A 13 23.72 10.97 0.79
N PHE A 14 24.99 10.93 0.39
CA PHE A 14 25.37 10.73 -0.99
C PHE A 14 24.86 9.39 -1.55
N PHE A 15 25.10 8.29 -0.83
CA PHE A 15 24.63 6.96 -1.26
C PHE A 15 23.10 6.87 -1.24
N GLY A 16 22.44 7.49 -0.27
CA GLY A 16 20.97 7.56 -0.21
C GLY A 16 20.37 8.32 -1.39
N ALA A 17 20.97 9.46 -1.77
CA ALA A 17 20.55 10.23 -2.92
C ALA A 17 20.76 9.46 -4.24
N LYS A 18 21.93 8.81 -4.39
CA LYS A 18 22.22 7.97 -5.56
C LYS A 18 21.29 6.77 -5.69
N ALA A 19 21.00 6.08 -4.60
CA ALA A 19 20.03 4.98 -4.58
C ALA A 19 18.63 5.45 -4.99
N GLY A 20 18.21 6.64 -4.51
CA GLY A 20 16.95 7.25 -4.91
C GLY A 20 16.88 7.58 -6.40
N GLN A 21 17.96 8.16 -6.96
CA GLN A 21 18.07 8.45 -8.39
C GLN A 21 18.01 7.18 -9.25
N LEU A 22 18.78 6.15 -8.89
CA LEU A 22 18.78 4.88 -9.62
C LEU A 22 17.42 4.18 -9.58
N ALA A 23 16.75 4.18 -8.43
CA ALA A 23 15.40 3.64 -8.31
C ALA A 23 14.38 4.41 -9.18
N ALA A 24 14.49 5.73 -9.26
CA ALA A 24 13.64 6.56 -10.11
C ALA A 24 13.87 6.26 -11.60
N VAL A 25 15.13 6.16 -12.03
CA VAL A 25 15.48 5.83 -13.42
C VAL A 25 14.99 4.42 -13.78
N ALA A 26 15.23 3.43 -12.90
CA ALA A 26 14.78 2.06 -13.12
C ALA A 26 13.24 1.96 -13.22
N SER A 27 12.51 2.63 -12.32
CA SER A 27 11.05 2.60 -12.33
C SER A 27 10.45 3.31 -13.55
N SER A 28 11.05 4.43 -13.97
CA SER A 28 10.62 5.14 -15.18
C SER A 28 10.92 4.35 -16.46
N GLY A 29 12.09 3.67 -16.52
CA GLY A 29 12.44 2.76 -17.61
C GLY A 29 11.49 1.57 -17.70
N TYR A 30 11.16 0.98 -16.55
CA TYR A 30 10.17 -0.10 -16.48
C TYR A 30 8.79 0.37 -16.99
N ALA A 31 8.29 1.51 -16.51
CA ALA A 31 7.01 2.05 -16.96
C ALA A 31 6.99 2.40 -18.46
N LYS A 32 8.11 2.92 -18.99
CA LYS A 32 8.26 3.18 -20.44
C LYS A 32 8.11 1.88 -21.24
N ASN A 33 8.83 0.83 -20.85
CA ASN A 33 8.76 -0.46 -21.55
C ASN A 33 7.37 -1.08 -21.44
N LEU A 34 6.76 -1.03 -20.24
CA LEU A 34 5.41 -1.55 -20.03
C LEU A 34 4.36 -0.81 -20.88
N ARG A 35 4.46 0.53 -21.01
CA ARG A 35 3.58 1.30 -21.91
C ARG A 35 3.77 0.90 -23.36
N HIS A 36 5.02 0.73 -23.78
CA HIS A 36 5.34 0.29 -25.12
C HIS A 36 4.71 -1.08 -25.40
N ASP A 37 4.95 -2.06 -24.55
CA ASP A 37 4.48 -3.44 -24.75
C ASP A 37 2.95 -3.52 -24.75
N ILE A 38 2.28 -2.83 -23.82
CA ILE A 38 0.81 -2.76 -23.77
C ILE A 38 0.26 -2.05 -25.01
N PHE A 39 0.89 -0.95 -25.45
CA PHE A 39 0.45 -0.23 -26.63
C PHE A 39 0.53 -1.10 -27.89
N TYR A 40 1.66 -1.80 -28.09
CA TYR A 40 1.80 -2.72 -29.20
C TYR A 40 0.80 -3.88 -29.13
N LYS A 41 0.57 -4.42 -27.93
CA LYS A 41 -0.43 -5.47 -27.74
C LYS A 41 -1.85 -5.01 -28.09
N ILE A 42 -2.19 -3.76 -27.82
CA ILE A 42 -3.49 -3.16 -28.19
C ILE A 42 -3.60 -3.05 -29.71
N GLN A 43 -2.50 -2.71 -30.43
CA GLN A 43 -2.50 -2.66 -31.90
C GLN A 43 -2.76 -4.03 -32.54
N ASP A 44 -2.35 -5.12 -31.87
CA ASP A 44 -2.58 -6.49 -32.31
C ASP A 44 -4.01 -7.00 -32.01
N PHE A 45 -4.84 -6.21 -31.32
CA PHE A 45 -6.20 -6.63 -30.96
C PHE A 45 -7.09 -6.71 -32.22
N SER A 46 -7.89 -7.78 -32.30
CA SER A 46 -8.98 -7.86 -33.24
C SER A 46 -10.11 -6.88 -32.88
N PHE A 47 -10.96 -6.54 -33.84
CA PHE A 47 -12.13 -5.67 -33.60
C PHE A 47 -13.00 -6.19 -32.43
N GLY A 48 -13.24 -7.50 -32.34
CA GLY A 48 -14.00 -8.10 -31.26
C GLY A 48 -13.33 -7.94 -29.88
N ASN A 49 -12.01 -7.88 -29.81
CA ASN A 49 -11.29 -7.61 -28.58
C ASN A 49 -11.40 -6.12 -28.17
N ILE A 50 -11.36 -5.21 -29.15
CA ILE A 50 -11.53 -3.76 -28.91
C ILE A 50 -12.93 -3.47 -28.37
N ASP A 51 -13.95 -4.12 -28.90
CA ASP A 51 -15.33 -3.96 -28.44
C ASP A 51 -15.54 -4.50 -27.01
N HIS A 52 -14.77 -5.53 -26.61
CA HIS A 52 -14.80 -6.06 -25.24
C HIS A 52 -14.16 -5.12 -24.23
N PHE A 53 -13.13 -4.38 -24.61
CA PHE A 53 -12.47 -3.39 -23.77
C PHE A 53 -12.95 -1.99 -24.13
N SER A 54 -13.59 -1.29 -23.22
CA SER A 54 -13.97 0.10 -23.45
C SER A 54 -12.74 0.97 -23.74
N THR A 55 -12.81 1.86 -24.73
CA THR A 55 -11.71 2.79 -25.05
C THR A 55 -11.23 3.59 -23.84
N PRO A 56 -12.12 4.16 -22.97
CA PRO A 56 -11.69 4.81 -21.73
C PRO A 56 -10.92 3.89 -20.78
N GLY A 57 -11.30 2.60 -20.72
CA GLY A 57 -10.62 1.59 -19.90
C GLY A 57 -9.19 1.32 -20.39
N LEU A 58 -8.97 1.23 -21.70
CA LEU A 58 -7.63 1.05 -22.28
C LEU A 58 -6.74 2.28 -22.02
N VAL A 59 -7.29 3.49 -22.13
CA VAL A 59 -6.57 4.72 -21.81
C VAL A 59 -6.17 4.76 -20.34
N THR A 60 -7.06 4.40 -19.41
CA THR A 60 -6.78 4.34 -17.97
C THR A 60 -5.64 3.34 -17.68
N ARG A 61 -5.62 2.18 -18.33
CA ARG A 61 -4.54 1.19 -18.18
C ARG A 61 -3.19 1.74 -18.64
N LEU A 62 -3.14 2.42 -19.79
CA LEU A 62 -1.91 3.01 -20.32
C LEU A 62 -1.39 4.20 -19.52
N THR A 63 -2.24 4.87 -18.78
CA THR A 63 -1.91 6.08 -18.02
C THR A 63 -1.84 5.80 -16.51
N THR A 64 -2.97 5.68 -15.87
CA THR A 64 -3.09 5.61 -14.40
C THR A 64 -2.55 4.31 -13.84
N ASP A 65 -2.91 3.16 -14.42
CA ASP A 65 -2.49 1.86 -13.89
C ASP A 65 -0.98 1.67 -14.01
N ILE A 66 -0.39 2.03 -15.16
CA ILE A 66 1.06 1.96 -15.32
C ILE A 66 1.77 2.93 -14.36
N THR A 67 1.21 4.11 -14.11
CA THR A 67 1.78 5.05 -13.14
C THR A 67 1.74 4.49 -11.72
N ASN A 68 0.65 3.82 -11.34
CA ASN A 68 0.54 3.15 -10.05
C ASN A 68 1.54 2.00 -9.93
N VAL A 69 1.70 1.18 -10.97
CA VAL A 69 2.70 0.11 -11.04
C VAL A 69 4.12 0.67 -10.97
N GLN A 70 4.41 1.79 -11.65
CA GLN A 70 5.70 2.48 -11.59
C GLN A 70 6.03 2.92 -10.16
N MET A 71 5.07 3.53 -9.46
CA MET A 71 5.25 3.94 -8.06
C MET A 71 5.46 2.74 -7.15
N ALA A 72 4.64 1.70 -7.28
CA ALA A 72 4.77 0.47 -6.51
C ALA A 72 6.16 -0.17 -6.72
N TYR A 73 6.63 -0.26 -7.96
CA TYR A 73 7.94 -0.79 -8.31
C TYR A 73 9.09 0.04 -7.68
N MET A 74 9.00 1.37 -7.75
CA MET A 74 9.99 2.26 -7.14
C MET A 74 10.07 2.08 -5.63
N PHE A 75 8.94 2.03 -4.93
CA PHE A 75 8.89 1.80 -3.49
C PHE A 75 9.41 0.41 -3.11
N THR A 76 9.02 -0.61 -3.88
CA THR A 76 9.43 -1.99 -3.66
C THR A 76 10.94 -2.16 -3.76
N ILE A 77 11.58 -1.63 -4.81
CA ILE A 77 13.05 -1.70 -4.95
C ILE A 77 13.76 -0.99 -3.78
N ARG A 78 13.30 0.21 -3.43
CA ARG A 78 13.92 0.97 -2.33
C ARG A 78 13.78 0.25 -0.99
N LEU A 79 12.62 -0.34 -0.73
CA LEU A 79 12.34 -1.04 0.53
C LEU A 79 13.05 -2.38 0.60
N LEU A 80 12.95 -3.21 -0.46
CA LEU A 80 13.56 -4.55 -0.52
C LEU A 80 15.10 -4.51 -0.53
N ALA A 81 15.70 -3.47 -1.08
CA ALA A 81 17.16 -3.32 -1.02
C ALA A 81 17.61 -2.84 0.36
N ARG A 82 16.93 -1.84 0.93
CA ARG A 82 17.37 -1.19 2.16
C ARG A 82 17.08 -2.02 3.42
N ALA A 83 15.88 -2.58 3.54
CA ALA A 83 15.44 -3.22 4.79
C ALA A 83 16.29 -4.44 5.18
N PRO A 84 16.59 -5.41 4.28
CA PRO A 84 17.43 -6.55 4.62
C PRO A 84 18.85 -6.13 5.00
N ILE A 85 19.44 -5.18 4.27
CA ILE A 85 20.79 -4.68 4.56
C ILE A 85 20.83 -4.04 5.94
N MET A 86 19.84 -3.22 6.30
CA MET A 86 19.77 -2.60 7.62
C MET A 86 19.62 -3.64 8.73
N ILE A 87 18.79 -4.67 8.53
CA ILE A 87 18.61 -5.76 9.51
C ILE A 87 19.94 -6.51 9.72
N VAL A 88 20.60 -6.93 8.65
CA VAL A 88 21.85 -7.68 8.71
C VAL A 88 22.96 -6.84 9.35
N MET A 89 23.13 -5.59 8.92
CA MET A 89 24.16 -4.70 9.48
C MET A 89 23.90 -4.37 10.95
N SER A 90 22.66 -4.13 11.32
CA SER A 90 22.28 -3.92 12.72
C SER A 90 22.60 -5.15 13.59
N LEU A 91 22.29 -6.34 13.09
CA LEU A 91 22.57 -7.59 13.78
C LEU A 91 24.07 -7.82 13.96
N ILE A 92 24.87 -7.63 12.91
CA ILE A 92 26.34 -7.72 12.96
C ILE A 92 26.91 -6.75 14.01
N MET A 93 26.50 -5.49 13.96
CA MET A 93 26.97 -4.48 14.91
C MET A 93 26.55 -4.81 16.34
N THR A 94 25.36 -5.33 16.55
CA THR A 94 24.90 -5.73 17.89
C THR A 94 25.68 -6.92 18.41
N VAL A 95 26.04 -7.91 17.58
CA VAL A 95 26.90 -9.06 17.98
C VAL A 95 28.26 -8.58 18.44
N THR A 96 28.85 -7.57 17.78
CA THR A 96 30.18 -7.03 18.17
C THR A 96 30.16 -6.25 19.50
N ILE A 97 29.01 -5.66 19.86
CA ILE A 97 28.85 -4.88 21.08
C ILE A 97 28.45 -5.79 22.26
N SER A 98 27.43 -6.59 22.07
CA SER A 98 26.91 -7.52 23.08
C SER A 98 26.21 -8.71 22.43
N PRO A 99 26.81 -9.91 22.50
CA PRO A 99 26.19 -11.14 21.98
C PRO A 99 24.85 -11.48 22.62
N ALA A 100 24.67 -11.12 23.92
CA ALA A 100 23.42 -11.38 24.63
C ALA A 100 22.26 -10.56 24.03
N ILE A 101 22.47 -9.27 23.74
CA ILE A 101 21.47 -8.42 23.09
C ILE A 101 21.20 -8.91 21.65
N ALA A 102 22.24 -9.33 20.93
CA ALA A 102 22.08 -9.86 19.59
C ALA A 102 21.19 -11.11 19.54
N PHE A 103 21.38 -12.04 20.50
CA PHE A 103 20.54 -13.23 20.61
C PHE A 103 19.07 -12.86 20.89
N MET A 104 18.84 -11.88 21.76
CA MET A 104 17.51 -11.37 22.03
C MET A 104 16.86 -10.73 20.80
N MET A 105 17.59 -9.91 20.02
CA MET A 105 17.09 -9.36 18.77
C MET A 105 16.76 -10.44 17.73
N LEU A 106 17.58 -11.50 17.67
CA LEU A 106 17.36 -12.63 16.76
C LEU A 106 16.05 -13.36 17.04
N ILE A 107 15.60 -13.42 18.28
CA ILE A 107 14.31 -13.97 18.67
C ILE A 107 13.17 -12.94 18.44
N THR A 108 13.43 -11.71 18.80
CA THR A 108 12.41 -10.64 18.77
C THR A 108 11.95 -10.31 17.33
N ILE A 109 12.87 -10.28 16.36
CA ILE A 109 12.56 -9.97 14.95
C ILE A 109 11.53 -10.95 14.36
N PRO A 110 11.73 -12.29 14.41
CA PRO A 110 10.75 -13.22 13.86
C PRO A 110 9.44 -13.26 14.68
N VAL A 111 9.48 -13.05 15.99
CA VAL A 111 8.27 -12.95 16.81
C VAL A 111 7.44 -11.74 16.41
N LEU A 112 8.06 -10.56 16.30
CA LEU A 112 7.39 -9.35 15.83
C LEU A 112 6.85 -9.53 14.40
N GLY A 113 7.67 -10.07 13.49
CA GLY A 113 7.25 -10.35 12.13
C GLY A 113 6.04 -11.28 12.07
N GLY A 114 6.03 -12.34 12.86
CA GLY A 114 4.93 -13.29 12.98
C GLY A 114 3.65 -12.61 13.50
N LEU A 115 3.74 -11.77 14.53
CA LEU A 115 2.61 -11.01 15.07
C LEU A 115 2.03 -10.04 14.04
N LEU A 116 2.88 -9.30 13.31
CA LEU A 116 2.43 -8.37 12.26
C LEU A 116 1.76 -9.10 11.09
N ILE A 117 2.32 -10.24 10.67
CA ILE A 117 1.71 -11.10 9.63
C ILE A 117 0.36 -11.64 10.11
N PHE A 118 0.25 -12.04 11.38
CA PHE A 118 -1.01 -12.52 11.97
C PHE A 118 -2.07 -11.41 11.96
N ILE A 119 -1.73 -10.19 12.39
CA ILE A 119 -2.62 -9.02 12.36
C ILE A 119 -3.06 -8.74 10.92
N ALA A 120 -2.13 -8.70 9.96
CA ALA A 120 -2.41 -8.46 8.56
C ALA A 120 -3.36 -9.51 7.97
N LYS A 121 -3.10 -10.81 8.21
CA LYS A 121 -3.98 -11.90 7.77
C LYS A 121 -5.37 -11.82 8.37
N LYS A 122 -5.49 -11.38 9.62
CA LYS A 122 -6.79 -11.23 10.29
C LYS A 122 -7.56 -9.98 9.81
N ALA A 123 -6.86 -8.91 9.45
CA ALA A 123 -7.47 -7.68 8.92
C ALA A 123 -7.92 -7.83 7.46
N HIS A 124 -7.15 -8.53 6.63
CA HIS A 124 -7.36 -8.67 5.19
C HIS A 124 -8.81 -9.05 4.79
N PRO A 125 -9.44 -10.10 5.35
CA PRO A 125 -10.80 -10.48 4.95
C PRO A 125 -11.86 -9.44 5.32
N HIS A 126 -11.59 -8.61 6.33
CA HIS A 126 -12.47 -7.50 6.68
C HIS A 126 -12.35 -6.35 5.68
N PHE A 127 -11.13 -6.06 5.19
CA PHE A 127 -10.94 -5.06 4.14
C PHE A 127 -11.58 -5.47 2.81
N ILE A 128 -11.53 -6.74 2.42
CA ILE A 128 -12.23 -7.22 1.22
C ILE A 128 -13.72 -6.87 1.32
N LYS A 129 -14.37 -7.19 2.44
CA LYS A 129 -15.79 -6.86 2.64
C LYS A 129 -16.07 -5.35 2.61
N VAL A 130 -15.13 -4.54 3.09
CA VAL A 130 -15.25 -3.07 2.99
C VAL A 130 -15.26 -2.64 1.53
N PHE A 131 -14.39 -3.19 0.68
CA PHE A 131 -14.35 -2.84 -0.74
C PHE A 131 -15.62 -3.29 -1.47
N ASP A 132 -16.15 -4.48 -1.18
CA ASP A 132 -17.41 -4.95 -1.75
C ASP A 132 -18.57 -3.98 -1.43
N GLU A 133 -18.66 -3.50 -0.19
CA GLU A 133 -19.69 -2.53 0.22
C GLU A 133 -19.43 -1.10 -0.33
N TYR A 134 -18.16 -0.74 -0.60
CA TYR A 134 -17.84 0.51 -1.30
C TYR A 134 -18.33 0.49 -2.74
N ASP A 135 -18.24 -0.64 -3.42
CA ASP A 135 -18.76 -0.78 -4.78
C ASP A 135 -20.29 -0.61 -4.79
N GLU A 136 -20.99 -1.18 -3.79
CA GLU A 136 -22.44 -0.96 -3.64
C GLU A 136 -22.78 0.50 -3.31
N LEU A 137 -21.99 1.16 -2.46
CA LEU A 137 -22.14 2.60 -2.18
C LEU A 137 -21.97 3.44 -3.46
N ASN A 138 -20.97 3.13 -4.28
CA ASN A 138 -20.72 3.80 -5.55
C ASN A 138 -21.89 3.59 -6.53
N ASN A 139 -22.44 2.38 -6.60
CA ASN A 139 -23.60 2.06 -7.43
C ASN A 139 -24.82 2.90 -7.03
N VAL A 140 -25.10 3.01 -5.73
CA VAL A 140 -26.21 3.84 -5.21
C VAL A 140 -26.00 5.31 -5.53
N VAL A 141 -24.78 5.82 -5.40
CA VAL A 141 -24.47 7.22 -5.79
C VAL A 141 -24.69 7.42 -7.29
N GLN A 142 -24.19 6.51 -8.12
CA GLN A 142 -24.35 6.60 -9.56
C GLN A 142 -25.80 6.50 -10.00
N GLU A 143 -26.58 5.59 -9.42
CA GLU A 143 -28.02 5.45 -9.64
C GLU A 143 -28.73 6.76 -9.29
N ASN A 144 -28.43 7.32 -8.12
CA ASN A 144 -29.06 8.56 -7.63
C ASN A 144 -28.73 9.76 -8.52
N VAL A 145 -27.46 9.91 -8.96
CA VAL A 145 -27.06 10.99 -9.87
C VAL A 145 -27.77 10.86 -11.22
N ASN A 146 -27.85 9.64 -11.76
CA ASN A 146 -28.55 9.40 -13.04
C ASN A 146 -30.07 9.62 -12.94
N ALA A 147 -30.66 9.24 -11.81
CA ALA A 147 -32.11 9.36 -11.57
C ALA A 147 -32.53 10.66 -10.87
N ALA A 148 -31.61 11.61 -10.66
CA ALA A 148 -31.85 12.81 -9.85
C ALA A 148 -33.10 13.61 -10.27
N ARG A 149 -33.39 13.68 -11.57
CA ARG A 149 -34.62 14.36 -12.10
C ARG A 149 -35.88 13.60 -11.68
N VAL A 150 -35.85 12.27 -11.70
CA VAL A 150 -36.99 11.42 -11.32
C VAL A 150 -37.19 11.49 -9.82
N VAL A 151 -36.15 11.39 -9.02
CA VAL A 151 -36.20 11.51 -7.56
C VAL A 151 -36.85 12.83 -7.16
N LYS A 152 -36.43 13.94 -7.77
CA LYS A 152 -37.04 15.27 -7.52
C LYS A 152 -38.45 15.38 -8.01
N ALA A 153 -38.80 14.83 -9.17
CA ALA A 153 -40.16 14.88 -9.70
C ALA A 153 -41.15 14.14 -8.82
N TYR A 154 -40.73 13.08 -8.14
CA TYR A 154 -41.57 12.28 -7.23
C TYR A 154 -41.39 12.63 -5.76
N VAL A 155 -40.59 13.65 -5.42
CA VAL A 155 -40.32 14.11 -4.04
C VAL A 155 -39.85 12.94 -3.15
N ARG A 156 -38.87 12.18 -3.63
CA ARG A 156 -38.34 10.97 -2.96
C ARG A 156 -36.94 11.15 -2.39
N GLU A 157 -36.48 12.38 -2.17
CA GLU A 157 -35.16 12.70 -1.66
C GLU A 157 -34.89 12.03 -0.30
N ASP A 158 -35.85 12.06 0.60
CA ASP A 158 -35.69 11.47 1.94
C ASP A 158 -35.47 9.95 1.88
N HIS A 159 -36.13 9.26 0.93
CA HIS A 159 -35.95 7.83 0.72
C HIS A 159 -34.53 7.51 0.24
N GLU A 160 -34.00 8.30 -0.69
CA GLU A 160 -32.66 8.13 -1.21
C GLU A 160 -31.59 8.44 -0.15
N VAL A 161 -31.80 9.47 0.66
CA VAL A 161 -30.93 9.79 1.81
C VAL A 161 -30.94 8.64 2.83
N GLU A 162 -32.08 8.06 3.12
CA GLU A 162 -32.18 6.91 4.02
C GLU A 162 -31.45 5.67 3.44
N LYS A 163 -31.66 5.37 2.14
CA LYS A 163 -30.98 4.27 1.43
C LYS A 163 -29.47 4.42 1.50
N PHE A 164 -28.96 5.60 1.16
CA PHE A 164 -27.53 5.93 1.24
C PHE A 164 -27.01 5.83 2.68
N GLY A 165 -27.76 6.37 3.66
CA GLY A 165 -27.39 6.32 5.07
C GLY A 165 -27.25 4.90 5.62
N LYS A 166 -28.11 3.96 5.20
CA LYS A 166 -28.02 2.55 5.57
C LYS A 166 -26.73 1.90 5.07
N ILE A 167 -26.40 2.09 3.79
CA ILE A 167 -25.19 1.51 3.18
C ILE A 167 -23.93 2.15 3.77
N SER A 168 -23.90 3.49 3.89
CA SER A 168 -22.82 4.22 4.54
C SER A 168 -22.59 3.75 5.98
N GLY A 169 -23.67 3.44 6.72
CA GLY A 169 -23.59 2.88 8.06
C GLY A 169 -23.02 1.46 8.10
N ILE A 170 -23.24 0.64 7.07
CA ILE A 170 -22.62 -0.69 6.94
C ILE A 170 -21.12 -0.52 6.68
N VAL A 171 -20.73 0.30 5.71
CA VAL A 171 -19.34 0.62 5.39
C VAL A 171 -18.59 1.11 6.63
N PHE A 172 -19.16 2.06 7.38
CA PHE A 172 -18.59 2.58 8.62
C PHE A 172 -18.31 1.46 9.64
N ARG A 173 -19.29 0.56 9.86
CA ARG A 173 -19.12 -0.54 10.83
C ARG A 173 -18.05 -1.53 10.39
N LEU A 174 -18.01 -1.89 9.12
CA LEU A 174 -17.03 -2.82 8.57
C LEU A 174 -15.62 -2.21 8.59
N PHE A 175 -15.49 -0.95 8.19
CA PHE A 175 -14.22 -0.23 8.23
C PHE A 175 -13.69 -0.10 9.66
N THR A 176 -14.56 0.31 10.60
CA THR A 176 -14.20 0.40 12.02
C THR A 176 -13.73 -0.95 12.56
N LYS A 177 -14.33 -2.06 12.13
CA LYS A 177 -13.92 -3.41 12.55
C LYS A 177 -12.55 -3.80 11.99
N ALA A 178 -12.28 -3.48 10.73
CA ALA A 178 -10.97 -3.69 10.09
C ALA A 178 -9.88 -2.84 10.77
N GLU A 179 -10.13 -1.55 10.96
CA GLU A 179 -9.20 -0.61 11.58
C GLU A 179 -8.89 -0.95 13.04
N LYS A 180 -9.86 -1.43 13.82
CA LYS A 180 -9.61 -1.92 15.19
C LYS A 180 -8.60 -3.07 15.24
N ILE A 181 -8.56 -3.92 14.21
CA ILE A 181 -7.57 -5.00 14.13
C ILE A 181 -6.19 -4.40 13.78
N VAL A 182 -6.14 -3.50 12.82
CA VAL A 182 -4.89 -2.83 12.40
C VAL A 182 -4.32 -1.94 13.51
N ALA A 183 -5.17 -1.34 14.33
CA ALA A 183 -4.76 -0.51 15.46
C ALA A 183 -3.86 -1.24 16.47
N TRP A 184 -3.91 -2.58 16.52
CA TRP A 184 -3.00 -3.39 17.33
C TRP A 184 -1.55 -3.36 16.85
N ASN A 185 -1.28 -2.90 15.62
CA ASN A 185 0.09 -2.77 15.10
C ASN A 185 0.95 -1.87 15.99
N SER A 186 0.46 -0.68 16.32
CA SER A 186 1.23 0.31 17.10
C SER A 186 1.57 -0.18 18.51
N PRO A 187 0.63 -0.67 19.34
CA PRO A 187 0.95 -1.24 20.64
C PRO A 187 1.92 -2.43 20.57
N THR A 188 1.75 -3.31 19.56
CA THR A 188 2.62 -4.48 19.37
C THR A 188 4.06 -4.06 19.08
N MET A 189 4.26 -3.08 18.19
CA MET A 189 5.60 -2.54 17.89
C MET A 189 6.23 -1.86 19.10
N GLN A 190 5.46 -1.01 19.81
CA GLN A 190 5.95 -0.31 20.99
C GLN A 190 6.31 -1.27 22.13
N PHE A 191 5.45 -2.26 22.41
CA PHE A 191 5.70 -3.27 23.43
C PHE A 191 6.98 -4.05 23.14
N THR A 192 7.17 -4.47 21.86
CA THR A 192 8.37 -5.17 21.42
C THR A 192 9.62 -4.30 21.58
N MET A 193 9.53 -3.01 21.22
CA MET A 193 10.63 -2.07 21.39
C MET A 193 11.00 -1.89 22.88
N TYR A 194 10.02 -1.76 23.77
CA TYR A 194 10.28 -1.62 25.21
C TYR A 194 10.91 -2.89 25.81
N ILE A 195 10.50 -4.08 25.39
CA ILE A 195 11.15 -5.33 25.82
C ILE A 195 12.63 -5.30 25.46
N VAL A 196 12.97 -4.93 24.23
CA VAL A 196 14.38 -4.87 23.79
C VAL A 196 15.19 -3.81 24.52
N VAL A 197 14.56 -2.68 24.89
CA VAL A 197 15.25 -1.59 25.63
C VAL A 197 15.47 -1.94 27.10
N LEU A 198 14.56 -2.71 27.71
CA LEU A 198 14.63 -3.07 29.14
C LEU A 198 15.55 -4.27 29.41
N ALA A 199 15.89 -5.02 28.40
CA ALA A 199 16.75 -6.22 28.50
C ALA A 199 18.20 -5.94 28.27
#